data_13fe59840527bb9446e711e32172d02f
#
_entry.id   13fe59840527bb9446e711e32172d02f
#
_cell.length_a   1.000
_cell.length_b   1.000
_cell.length_c   1.000
_cell.angle_alpha   90.00
_cell.angle_beta   90.00
_cell.angle_gamma   90.00
#
_symmetry.space_group_name_H-M   'P 1'
#
loop_
_entity.id
_entity.type
_entity.pdbx_description
1 polymer ?
#
loop_
_entity_poly.entity_id
_entity_poly.type
_entity_poly.pdbx_seq_one_letter_code
_entity_poly.pdbx_strand_id
1 'polypeptide(L)'
;LELAETLRIPVFLNGLARGCVPADHELFFSRARSQGLKGADVALVIGVPMDFRLGFGGSFGEETEIVAIDVAEPERAHPRAVATECYGAIASTLEDLRSAAGAKALDSERWIGELRAVETERREGERAEREDPRAPLHPMRLYAELGEVLDRNAIVIGDGGDFVSYAGRVIDSYEPGCWLDPGPFGCLGTGPGYALAAKLAYPDRQVVLMLGDGAFGFSGMEFDTLARHGVNVVAVMGNNGIWALEKHPMEFLYGYSVAAELRPETRYDEVVEALGCYGELVRSADELKPALSRAFESGKPALVNVLTDPTVVYPRKSNLA
;
A
#
# COMPACT_ATOMS: atom_id res chain seq x y z
N LEU A 1 -13.05 -13.62 4.89
CA LEU A 1 -12.82 -13.68 6.33
C LEU A 1 -13.34 -15.01 6.90
N GLU A 2 -14.62 -15.34 6.78
CA GLU A 2 -15.27 -16.54 7.34
C GLU A 2 -14.55 -17.86 7.00
N LEU A 3 -14.06 -18.04 5.77
CA LEU A 3 -13.27 -19.22 5.38
C LEU A 3 -11.97 -19.31 6.20
N ALA A 4 -11.26 -18.20 6.36
CA ALA A 4 -10.02 -18.17 7.11
C ALA A 4 -10.25 -18.50 8.60
N GLU A 5 -11.32 -17.96 9.19
CA GLU A 5 -11.73 -18.25 10.56
C GLU A 5 -12.16 -19.73 10.74
N THR A 6 -12.96 -20.26 9.80
CA THR A 6 -13.42 -21.66 9.82
C THR A 6 -12.24 -22.62 9.76
N LEU A 7 -11.28 -22.38 8.87
CA LEU A 7 -10.12 -23.24 8.68
C LEU A 7 -8.96 -22.93 9.65
N ARG A 8 -9.00 -21.79 10.34
CA ARG A 8 -7.89 -21.29 11.16
C ARG A 8 -6.59 -21.16 10.37
N ILE A 9 -6.64 -20.45 9.23
CA ILE A 9 -5.48 -20.25 8.35
C ILE A 9 -5.02 -18.79 8.30
N PRO A 10 -3.69 -18.52 8.27
CA PRO A 10 -3.17 -17.18 8.14
C PRO A 10 -3.47 -16.59 6.76
N VAL A 11 -3.72 -15.28 6.73
CA VAL A 11 -4.07 -14.54 5.52
C VAL A 11 -3.03 -13.47 5.22
N PHE A 12 -2.60 -13.40 3.97
CA PHE A 12 -1.66 -12.41 3.43
C PHE A 12 -2.35 -11.67 2.28
N LEU A 13 -2.65 -10.41 2.48
CA LEU A 13 -3.35 -9.59 1.48
C LEU A 13 -2.38 -8.82 0.59
N ASN A 14 -2.78 -8.57 -0.66
CA ASN A 14 -1.99 -7.84 -1.64
C ASN A 14 -2.86 -6.82 -2.38
N GLY A 15 -2.29 -5.64 -2.68
CA GLY A 15 -2.96 -4.60 -3.46
C GLY A 15 -4.37 -4.28 -2.94
N LEU A 16 -5.33 -4.28 -3.83
CA LEU A 16 -6.74 -3.93 -3.54
C LEU A 16 -7.47 -4.90 -2.58
N ALA A 17 -6.89 -6.07 -2.28
CA ALA A 17 -7.46 -6.96 -1.27
C ALA A 17 -7.21 -6.49 0.18
N ARG A 18 -6.39 -5.45 0.39
CA ARG A 18 -6.19 -4.86 1.72
C ARG A 18 -7.52 -4.45 2.32
N GLY A 19 -7.73 -4.82 3.59
CA GLY A 19 -8.99 -4.62 4.29
C GLY A 19 -10.04 -5.74 4.14
N CYS A 20 -9.87 -6.69 3.21
CA CYS A 20 -10.75 -7.87 3.14
C CYS A 20 -10.66 -8.75 4.41
N VAL A 21 -9.54 -8.70 5.10
CA VAL A 21 -9.37 -9.11 6.50
C VAL A 21 -8.83 -7.88 7.22
N PRO A 22 -9.47 -7.42 8.30
CA PRO A 22 -9.01 -6.24 9.03
C PRO A 22 -7.55 -6.39 9.50
N ALA A 23 -6.78 -5.31 9.46
CA ALA A 23 -5.35 -5.35 9.79
C ALA A 23 -5.04 -5.75 11.23
N ASP A 24 -6.00 -5.61 12.13
CA ASP A 24 -5.92 -6.03 13.54
C ASP A 24 -6.49 -7.44 13.81
N HIS A 25 -6.91 -8.15 12.76
CA HIS A 25 -7.41 -9.51 12.90
C HIS A 25 -6.28 -10.49 13.22
N GLU A 26 -6.54 -11.46 14.10
CA GLU A 26 -5.55 -12.42 14.57
C GLU A 26 -4.94 -13.32 13.48
N LEU A 27 -5.66 -13.54 12.38
CA LEU A 27 -5.18 -14.32 11.23
C LEU A 27 -4.55 -13.49 10.13
N PHE A 28 -4.55 -12.14 10.25
CA PHE A 28 -3.90 -11.26 9.28
C PHE A 28 -2.41 -11.11 9.58
N PHE A 29 -1.60 -11.21 8.52
CA PHE A 29 -0.15 -11.02 8.57
C PHE A 29 0.32 -10.23 7.36
N SER A 30 1.24 -9.30 7.57
CA SER A 30 1.85 -8.49 6.50
C SER A 30 3.38 -8.68 6.46
N ARG A 31 4.06 -8.53 7.60
CA ARG A 31 5.52 -8.65 7.70
C ARG A 31 6.00 -10.11 7.67
N ALA A 32 5.23 -11.02 8.22
CA ALA A 32 5.54 -12.46 8.20
C ALA A 32 5.29 -13.13 6.85
N ARG A 33 4.81 -12.38 5.81
CA ARG A 33 4.40 -12.92 4.51
C ARG A 33 5.44 -13.86 3.88
N SER A 34 6.72 -13.47 3.82
CA SER A 34 7.75 -14.30 3.19
C SER A 34 7.97 -15.63 3.91
N GLN A 35 7.83 -15.65 5.23
CA GLN A 35 7.93 -16.86 6.02
C GLN A 35 6.67 -17.73 5.87
N GLY A 36 5.49 -17.10 5.90
CA GLY A 36 4.23 -17.79 5.68
C GLY A 36 4.16 -18.47 4.32
N LEU A 37 4.50 -17.76 3.23
CA LEU A 37 4.48 -18.33 1.88
C LEU A 37 5.49 -19.48 1.72
N LYS A 38 6.69 -19.37 2.31
CA LYS A 38 7.72 -20.42 2.23
C LYS A 38 7.43 -21.64 3.11
N GLY A 39 6.73 -21.44 4.21
CA GLY A 39 6.47 -22.48 5.20
C GLY A 39 5.10 -23.15 5.05
N ALA A 40 4.28 -22.74 4.08
CA ALA A 40 2.98 -23.34 3.86
C ALA A 40 3.09 -24.69 3.14
N ASP A 41 2.39 -25.72 3.64
CA ASP A 41 2.21 -26.99 2.91
C ASP A 41 1.28 -26.79 1.73
N VAL A 42 0.20 -26.02 1.92
CA VAL A 42 -0.79 -25.66 0.90
C VAL A 42 -1.01 -24.15 0.89
N ALA A 43 -1.04 -23.54 -0.30
CA ALA A 43 -1.32 -22.13 -0.50
C ALA A 43 -2.56 -21.93 -1.37
N LEU A 44 -3.60 -21.30 -0.81
CA LEU A 44 -4.74 -20.81 -1.58
C LEU A 44 -4.38 -19.45 -2.18
N VAL A 45 -4.18 -19.38 -3.47
CA VAL A 45 -3.86 -18.14 -4.21
C VAL A 45 -5.14 -17.66 -4.88
N ILE A 46 -5.72 -16.58 -4.32
CA ILE A 46 -7.09 -16.15 -4.64
C ILE A 46 -7.03 -14.79 -5.34
N GLY A 47 -7.40 -14.74 -6.63
CA GLY A 47 -7.45 -13.51 -7.43
C GLY A 47 -6.10 -12.81 -7.59
N VAL A 48 -5.01 -13.53 -7.46
CA VAL A 48 -3.64 -12.98 -7.56
C VAL A 48 -2.85 -13.74 -8.61
N PRO A 49 -2.45 -13.13 -9.72
CA PRO A 49 -1.58 -13.80 -10.68
C PRO A 49 -0.20 -14.06 -10.07
N MET A 50 0.43 -15.17 -10.46
CA MET A 50 1.79 -15.51 -10.04
C MET A 50 2.83 -14.70 -10.84
N ASP A 51 2.75 -13.38 -10.75
CA ASP A 51 3.69 -12.44 -11.33
C ASP A 51 4.85 -12.07 -10.38
N PHE A 52 5.52 -10.94 -10.64
CA PHE A 52 6.62 -10.45 -9.82
C PHE A 52 6.27 -10.30 -8.33
N ARG A 53 5.00 -10.05 -7.97
CA ARG A 53 4.53 -9.90 -6.58
C ARG A 53 4.62 -11.21 -5.78
N LEU A 54 4.55 -12.34 -6.46
CA LEU A 54 4.74 -13.68 -5.91
C LEU A 54 6.08 -14.31 -6.39
N GLY A 55 7.00 -13.48 -6.91
CA GLY A 55 8.29 -13.93 -7.42
C GLY A 55 8.15 -14.98 -8.52
N PHE A 56 7.12 -14.84 -9.38
CA PHE A 56 6.79 -15.82 -10.40
C PHE A 56 6.65 -17.26 -9.84
N GLY A 57 6.07 -17.40 -8.66
CA GLY A 57 5.91 -18.66 -7.94
C GLY A 57 7.08 -19.02 -7.01
N GLY A 58 8.23 -18.33 -7.11
CA GLY A 58 9.40 -18.56 -6.26
C GLY A 58 9.27 -18.04 -4.81
N SER A 59 8.19 -17.33 -4.50
CA SER A 59 7.91 -16.92 -3.11
C SER A 59 7.44 -18.07 -2.23
N PHE A 60 6.95 -19.16 -2.80
CA PHE A 60 6.48 -20.34 -2.07
C PHE A 60 7.63 -21.32 -1.79
N GLY A 61 7.44 -22.22 -0.82
CA GLY A 61 8.34 -23.35 -0.58
C GLY A 61 8.35 -24.31 -1.78
N GLU A 62 9.42 -25.11 -1.94
CA GLU A 62 9.53 -26.03 -3.07
C GLU A 62 8.41 -27.06 -3.08
N GLU A 63 8.03 -27.57 -1.90
CA GLU A 63 7.00 -28.60 -1.71
C GLU A 63 5.59 -28.02 -1.52
N THR A 64 5.43 -26.68 -1.53
CA THR A 64 4.11 -26.04 -1.35
C THR A 64 3.17 -26.41 -2.48
N GLU A 65 2.05 -27.06 -2.18
CA GLU A 65 0.95 -27.27 -3.12
C GLU A 65 0.15 -25.97 -3.30
N ILE A 66 0.00 -25.54 -4.55
CA ILE A 66 -0.70 -24.30 -4.87
C ILE A 66 -2.10 -24.63 -5.41
N VAL A 67 -3.12 -24.06 -4.81
CA VAL A 67 -4.49 -24.04 -5.30
C VAL A 67 -4.77 -22.65 -5.84
N ALA A 68 -4.96 -22.52 -7.15
CA ALA A 68 -5.27 -21.25 -7.80
C ALA A 68 -6.80 -21.07 -7.92
N ILE A 69 -7.30 -19.94 -7.43
CA ILE A 69 -8.72 -19.58 -7.49
C ILE A 69 -8.83 -18.21 -8.15
N ASP A 70 -9.47 -18.14 -9.31
CA ASP A 70 -9.62 -16.87 -10.02
C ASP A 70 -10.95 -16.82 -10.81
N VAL A 71 -11.29 -15.64 -11.31
CA VAL A 71 -12.50 -15.41 -12.11
C VAL A 71 -12.47 -16.11 -13.48
N ALA A 72 -11.29 -16.30 -14.04
CA ALA A 72 -11.05 -16.91 -15.34
C ALA A 72 -9.70 -17.60 -15.40
N GLU A 73 -9.58 -18.55 -16.32
CA GLU A 73 -8.32 -19.17 -16.67
C GLU A 73 -7.31 -18.11 -17.15
N PRO A 74 -6.03 -18.17 -16.71
CA PRO A 74 -5.04 -17.20 -17.13
C PRO A 74 -4.68 -17.38 -18.62
N GLU A 75 -4.46 -16.28 -19.33
CA GLU A 75 -4.04 -16.30 -20.74
C GLU A 75 -2.68 -17.01 -20.96
N ARG A 76 -1.87 -17.09 -19.94
CA ARG A 76 -0.56 -17.75 -19.95
C ARG A 76 -0.47 -18.78 -18.86
N ALA A 77 0.18 -19.89 -19.15
CA ALA A 77 0.44 -20.91 -18.14
C ALA A 77 1.09 -20.32 -16.89
N HIS A 78 0.72 -20.84 -15.74
CA HIS A 78 1.37 -20.47 -14.49
C HIS A 78 2.88 -20.74 -14.57
N PRO A 79 3.73 -19.83 -14.05
CA PRO A 79 5.19 -20.00 -14.09
C PRO A 79 5.69 -21.15 -13.20
N ARG A 80 4.83 -21.66 -12.34
CA ARG A 80 5.03 -22.83 -11.48
C ARG A 80 3.80 -23.74 -11.55
N ALA A 81 4.00 -25.04 -11.44
CA ALA A 81 2.91 -26.01 -11.40
C ALA A 81 1.96 -25.70 -10.22
N VAL A 82 0.66 -25.81 -10.48
CA VAL A 82 -0.41 -25.72 -9.49
C VAL A 82 -1.06 -27.09 -9.31
N ALA A 83 -1.41 -27.44 -8.08
CA ALA A 83 -2.04 -28.72 -7.77
C ALA A 83 -3.50 -28.76 -8.22
N THR A 84 -4.19 -27.62 -8.12
CA THR A 84 -5.61 -27.50 -8.48
C THR A 84 -5.92 -26.09 -8.93
N GLU A 85 -6.82 -25.97 -9.90
CA GLU A 85 -7.30 -24.70 -10.44
C GLU A 85 -8.83 -24.65 -10.33
N CYS A 86 -9.36 -23.54 -9.83
CA CYS A 86 -10.79 -23.28 -9.73
C CYS A 86 -11.10 -21.93 -10.36
N TYR A 87 -11.88 -21.91 -11.43
CA TYR A 87 -12.22 -20.69 -12.16
C TYR A 87 -13.72 -20.41 -12.13
N GLY A 88 -14.08 -19.14 -11.92
CA GLY A 88 -15.46 -18.69 -11.87
C GLY A 88 -15.71 -17.63 -10.81
N ALA A 89 -16.90 -17.59 -10.24
CA ALA A 89 -17.24 -16.63 -9.21
C ALA A 89 -16.50 -16.93 -7.90
N ILE A 90 -15.47 -16.15 -7.59
CA ILE A 90 -14.60 -16.33 -6.42
C ILE A 90 -15.43 -16.45 -5.13
N ALA A 91 -16.43 -15.58 -4.94
CA ALA A 91 -17.25 -15.59 -3.72
C ALA A 91 -17.96 -16.94 -3.50
N SER A 92 -18.57 -17.51 -4.56
CA SER A 92 -19.22 -18.83 -4.46
C SER A 92 -18.21 -19.95 -4.23
N THR A 93 -17.05 -19.91 -4.90
CA THR A 93 -15.99 -20.90 -4.68
C THR A 93 -15.51 -20.91 -3.23
N LEU A 94 -15.32 -19.73 -2.62
CA LEU A 94 -14.92 -19.62 -1.22
C LEU A 94 -16.02 -20.11 -0.26
N GLU A 95 -17.29 -19.86 -0.57
CA GLU A 95 -18.43 -20.36 0.20
C GLU A 95 -18.57 -21.89 0.10
N ASP A 96 -18.37 -22.44 -1.09
CA ASP A 96 -18.40 -23.89 -1.31
C ASP A 96 -17.24 -24.57 -0.54
N LEU A 97 -16.04 -23.97 -0.56
CA LEU A 97 -14.89 -24.44 0.22
C LEU A 97 -15.19 -24.39 1.74
N ARG A 98 -15.77 -23.30 2.22
CA ARG A 98 -16.16 -23.14 3.62
C ARG A 98 -17.19 -24.21 4.02
N SER A 99 -18.20 -24.42 3.17
CA SER A 99 -19.23 -25.43 3.39
C SER A 99 -18.69 -26.85 3.39
N ALA A 100 -17.77 -27.16 2.45
CA ALA A 100 -17.11 -28.47 2.38
C ALA A 100 -16.17 -28.74 3.56
N ALA A 101 -15.50 -27.71 4.07
CA ALA A 101 -14.67 -27.78 5.26
C ALA A 101 -15.49 -28.12 6.53
N GLY A 102 -16.75 -27.70 6.57
CA GLY A 102 -17.62 -27.87 7.73
C GLY A 102 -17.06 -27.20 8.99
N ALA A 103 -17.07 -27.90 10.12
CA ALA A 103 -16.51 -27.40 11.39
C ALA A 103 -15.06 -27.85 11.63
N LYS A 104 -14.35 -28.28 10.60
CA LYS A 104 -12.95 -28.72 10.74
C LYS A 104 -11.99 -27.54 10.67
N ALA A 105 -11.58 -27.03 11.82
CA ALA A 105 -10.37 -26.21 11.90
C ALA A 105 -9.11 -27.08 11.66
N LEU A 106 -8.14 -26.51 10.96
CA LEU A 106 -6.83 -27.15 10.82
C LEU A 106 -6.03 -26.99 12.14
N ASP A 107 -5.09 -27.88 12.38
CA ASP A 107 -4.15 -27.78 13.51
C ASP A 107 -3.01 -26.81 13.16
N SER A 108 -3.32 -25.51 13.11
CA SER A 108 -2.42 -24.44 12.67
C SER A 108 -1.99 -23.48 13.79
N GLU A 109 -2.49 -23.65 15.01
CA GLU A 109 -2.26 -22.71 16.12
C GLU A 109 -0.77 -22.49 16.42
N ARG A 110 0.03 -23.54 16.39
CA ARG A 110 1.48 -23.44 16.57
C ARG A 110 2.11 -22.56 15.47
N TRP A 111 1.74 -22.81 14.21
CA TRP A 111 2.28 -22.06 13.08
C TRP A 111 1.82 -20.59 13.07
N ILE A 112 0.56 -20.34 13.40
CA ILE A 112 0.03 -18.98 13.60
C ILE A 112 0.84 -18.25 14.69
N GLY A 113 1.15 -18.92 15.80
CA GLY A 113 2.00 -18.37 16.86
C GLY A 113 3.41 -18.02 16.39
N GLU A 114 4.04 -18.89 15.60
CA GLU A 114 5.36 -18.66 15.00
C GLU A 114 5.33 -17.44 14.03
N LEU A 115 4.31 -17.36 13.17
CA LEU A 115 4.11 -16.21 12.29
C LEU A 115 3.87 -14.91 13.08
N ARG A 116 3.11 -14.98 14.18
CA ARG A 116 2.84 -13.81 15.03
C ARG A 116 4.11 -13.30 15.71
N ALA A 117 4.98 -14.19 16.14
CA ALA A 117 6.27 -13.80 16.69
C ALA A 117 7.13 -13.06 15.66
N VAL A 118 7.19 -13.56 14.42
CA VAL A 118 7.91 -12.89 13.31
C VAL A 118 7.28 -11.56 12.93
N GLU A 119 5.94 -11.48 12.87
CA GLU A 119 5.21 -10.23 12.59
C GLU A 119 5.56 -9.15 13.61
N THR A 120 5.57 -9.54 14.91
CA THR A 120 5.88 -8.63 16.02
C THR A 120 7.34 -8.19 16.00
N GLU A 121 8.27 -9.12 15.83
CA GLU A 121 9.71 -8.82 15.74
C GLU A 121 10.02 -7.82 14.61
N ARG A 122 9.45 -8.07 13.43
CA ARG A 122 9.68 -7.19 12.27
C ARG A 122 9.03 -5.82 12.45
N ARG A 123 7.81 -5.77 13.03
CA ARG A 123 7.14 -4.50 13.35
C ARG A 123 7.95 -3.68 14.36
N GLU A 124 8.51 -4.34 15.35
CA GLU A 124 9.40 -3.70 16.34
C GLU A 124 10.70 -3.21 15.69
N GLY A 125 11.28 -4.00 14.79
CA GLY A 125 12.46 -3.61 14.01
C GLY A 125 12.28 -2.36 13.15
N GLU A 126 11.04 -2.00 12.81
CA GLU A 126 10.69 -0.78 12.07
C GLU A 126 10.55 0.46 12.98
N ARG A 127 10.62 0.31 14.31
CA ARG A 127 10.39 1.40 15.27
C ARG A 127 11.34 2.57 15.05
N ALA A 128 12.63 2.28 14.86
CA ALA A 128 13.65 3.34 14.66
C ALA A 128 13.35 4.21 13.43
N GLU A 129 12.85 3.62 12.33
CA GLU A 129 12.47 4.36 11.12
C GLU A 129 11.17 5.16 11.35
N ARG A 130 10.24 4.63 12.13
CA ARG A 130 8.96 5.29 12.46
C ARG A 130 9.10 6.45 13.43
N GLU A 131 10.12 6.43 14.27
CA GLU A 131 10.42 7.45 15.28
C GLU A 131 11.61 8.34 14.86
N ASP A 132 12.12 8.20 13.63
CA ASP A 132 13.29 8.93 13.14
C ASP A 132 13.07 10.46 13.21
N PRO A 133 13.93 11.20 13.93
CA PRO A 133 13.75 12.64 14.13
C PRO A 133 14.36 13.50 13.01
N ARG A 134 14.93 12.90 11.96
CA ARG A 134 15.62 13.64 10.91
C ARG A 134 14.74 14.69 10.21
N ALA A 135 15.40 15.70 9.69
CA ALA A 135 14.83 16.68 8.75
C ALA A 135 15.83 16.86 7.59
N PRO A 136 15.39 16.67 6.33
CA PRO A 136 14.06 16.27 5.86
C PRO A 136 13.59 14.90 6.39
N LEU A 137 12.28 14.67 6.43
CA LEU A 137 11.67 13.54 7.11
C LEU A 137 12.01 12.18 6.47
N HIS A 138 12.13 11.16 7.33
CA HIS A 138 12.09 9.77 6.86
C HIS A 138 10.65 9.40 6.43
N PRO A 139 10.41 8.75 5.25
CA PRO A 139 9.06 8.39 4.82
C PRO A 139 8.28 7.54 5.84
N MET A 140 8.94 6.62 6.55
CA MET A 140 8.30 5.82 7.59
C MET A 140 7.77 6.66 8.75
N ARG A 141 8.47 7.75 9.13
CA ARG A 141 8.01 8.68 10.15
C ARG A 141 6.76 9.42 9.69
N LEU A 142 6.76 9.90 8.45
CA LEU A 142 5.58 10.57 7.89
C LEU A 142 4.35 9.66 7.97
N TYR A 143 4.48 8.42 7.52
CA TYR A 143 3.35 7.49 7.53
C TYR A 143 2.93 7.02 8.93
N ALA A 144 3.86 6.98 9.89
CA ALA A 144 3.51 6.72 11.28
C ALA A 144 2.60 7.82 11.84
N GLU A 145 2.95 9.09 11.60
CA GLU A 145 2.13 10.25 12.02
C GLU A 145 0.78 10.31 11.28
N LEU A 146 0.78 10.03 9.96
CA LEU A 146 -0.46 9.97 9.17
C LEU A 146 -1.38 8.88 9.70
N GLY A 147 -0.86 7.70 9.99
CA GLY A 147 -1.66 6.56 10.48
C GLY A 147 -2.39 6.85 11.79
N GLU A 148 -1.87 7.78 12.62
CA GLU A 148 -2.52 8.16 13.89
C GLU A 148 -3.72 9.11 13.72
N VAL A 149 -3.86 9.76 12.56
CA VAL A 149 -4.95 10.70 12.27
C VAL A 149 -5.97 10.14 11.27
N LEU A 150 -5.74 8.94 10.75
CA LEU A 150 -6.66 8.28 9.85
C LEU A 150 -7.82 7.63 10.60
N ASP A 151 -9.03 7.85 10.11
CA ASP A 151 -10.20 7.10 10.55
C ASP A 151 -10.06 5.62 10.16
N ARG A 152 -10.67 4.73 10.95
CA ARG A 152 -10.62 3.28 10.67
C ARG A 152 -11.19 2.92 9.29
N ASN A 153 -12.14 3.68 8.80
CA ASN A 153 -12.78 3.52 7.49
C ASN A 153 -12.31 4.54 6.46
N ALA A 154 -11.16 5.20 6.70
CA ALA A 154 -10.55 6.11 5.74
C ALA A 154 -10.23 5.37 4.43
N ILE A 155 -10.47 6.04 3.31
CA ILE A 155 -10.07 5.55 1.99
C ILE A 155 -8.72 6.19 1.65
N VAL A 156 -7.67 5.38 1.59
CA VAL A 156 -6.33 5.81 1.26
C VAL A 156 -5.99 5.41 -0.17
N ILE A 157 -5.40 6.33 -0.89
CA ILE A 157 -5.07 6.18 -2.31
C ILE A 157 -3.57 6.41 -2.48
N GLY A 158 -2.88 5.45 -3.08
CA GLY A 158 -1.46 5.56 -3.40
C GLY A 158 -1.24 5.99 -4.85
N ASP A 159 -0.44 7.02 -5.08
CA ASP A 159 0.00 7.45 -6.42
C ASP A 159 1.49 7.78 -6.40
N GLY A 160 2.29 6.87 -6.92
CA GLY A 160 3.72 7.09 -6.97
C GLY A 160 4.54 5.85 -6.64
N GLY A 161 5.85 6.05 -6.64
CA GLY A 161 6.84 5.00 -6.56
C GLY A 161 7.20 4.55 -5.14
N ASP A 162 8.43 4.88 -4.71
CA ASP A 162 8.98 4.47 -3.42
C ASP A 162 8.19 5.02 -2.24
N PHE A 163 7.77 6.29 -2.30
CA PHE A 163 6.99 6.92 -1.25
C PHE A 163 5.73 6.09 -0.92
N VAL A 164 4.94 5.70 -1.92
CA VAL A 164 3.75 4.85 -1.72
C VAL A 164 4.13 3.43 -1.29
N SER A 165 5.29 2.93 -1.68
CA SER A 165 5.79 1.65 -1.22
C SER A 165 6.00 1.63 0.30
N TYR A 166 6.46 2.73 0.90
CA TYR A 166 6.53 2.89 2.36
C TYR A 166 5.15 2.92 3.01
N ALA A 167 4.15 3.55 2.38
CA ALA A 167 2.77 3.54 2.87
C ALA A 167 2.26 2.11 3.07
N GLY A 168 2.52 1.24 2.11
CA GLY A 168 2.14 -0.17 2.19
C GLY A 168 2.74 -0.94 3.36
N ARG A 169 3.82 -0.44 3.98
CA ARG A 169 4.42 -1.01 5.19
C ARG A 169 3.79 -0.47 6.48
N VAL A 170 3.21 0.72 6.48
CA VAL A 170 2.81 1.42 7.70
C VAL A 170 1.30 1.56 7.83
N ILE A 171 0.63 1.96 6.74
CA ILE A 171 -0.81 2.23 6.76
C ILE A 171 -1.58 0.91 6.78
N ASP A 172 -2.34 0.71 7.83
CA ASP A 172 -3.24 -0.42 8.01
C ASP A 172 -4.60 -0.15 7.32
N SER A 173 -5.23 -1.19 6.77
CA SER A 173 -6.56 -1.13 6.18
C SER A 173 -7.49 -2.12 6.88
N TYR A 174 -8.71 -1.68 7.18
CA TYR A 174 -9.64 -2.44 8.02
C TYR A 174 -10.92 -2.86 7.30
N GLU A 175 -11.23 -2.23 6.16
CA GLU A 175 -12.42 -2.52 5.37
C GLU A 175 -12.05 -2.68 3.88
N PRO A 176 -12.77 -3.54 3.14
CA PRO A 176 -12.59 -3.65 1.69
C PRO A 176 -12.82 -2.30 0.99
N GLY A 177 -12.00 -2.00 -0.02
CA GLY A 177 -12.10 -0.74 -0.77
C GLY A 177 -11.49 0.47 -0.08
N CYS A 178 -10.91 0.31 1.13
CA CYS A 178 -10.20 1.38 1.82
C CYS A 178 -8.72 1.55 1.41
N TRP A 179 -8.24 0.75 0.49
CA TRP A 179 -6.93 0.91 -0.15
C TRP A 179 -7.08 0.88 -1.66
N LEU A 180 -6.62 1.93 -2.34
CA LEU A 180 -6.60 2.02 -3.80
C LEU A 180 -5.18 2.36 -4.26
N ASP A 181 -4.74 1.71 -5.32
CA ASP A 181 -3.47 1.99 -5.98
C ASP A 181 -3.57 1.63 -7.49
N PRO A 182 -2.62 2.03 -8.35
CA PRO A 182 -2.65 1.74 -9.78
C PRO A 182 -2.42 0.25 -10.11
N GLY A 183 -2.29 -0.62 -9.11
CA GLY A 183 -2.10 -2.05 -9.28
C GLY A 183 -0.80 -2.41 -9.99
N PRO A 184 -0.77 -3.54 -10.73
CA PRO A 184 0.46 -4.08 -11.32
C PRO A 184 1.02 -3.24 -12.47
N PHE A 185 0.23 -2.35 -13.07
CA PHE A 185 0.67 -1.49 -14.17
C PHE A 185 1.48 -0.27 -13.67
N GLY A 186 1.33 0.11 -12.40
CA GLY A 186 2.09 1.19 -11.77
C GLY A 186 1.91 2.56 -12.42
N CYS A 187 0.75 2.82 -13.05
CA CYS A 187 0.49 4.09 -13.72
C CYS A 187 0.50 5.26 -12.73
N LEU A 188 1.36 6.25 -12.96
CA LEU A 188 1.41 7.48 -12.18
C LEU A 188 0.36 8.49 -12.65
N GLY A 189 -0.08 9.37 -11.75
CA GLY A 189 -1.08 10.41 -12.04
C GLY A 189 -2.53 9.92 -11.93
N THR A 190 -2.77 8.71 -11.45
CA THR A 190 -4.13 8.17 -11.25
C THR A 190 -4.77 8.68 -9.96
N GLY A 191 -3.97 9.11 -9.01
CA GLY A 191 -4.38 9.43 -7.65
C GLY A 191 -5.48 10.46 -7.51
N PRO A 192 -5.38 11.66 -8.09
CA PRO A 192 -6.43 12.67 -7.99
C PRO A 192 -7.78 12.21 -8.55
N GLY A 193 -7.79 11.46 -9.67
CA GLY A 193 -9.00 10.87 -10.23
C GLY A 193 -9.64 9.84 -9.32
N TYR A 194 -8.83 8.96 -8.71
CA TYR A 194 -9.32 7.98 -7.72
C TYR A 194 -9.85 8.69 -6.47
N ALA A 195 -9.17 9.72 -6.00
CA ALA A 195 -9.58 10.50 -4.83
C ALA A 195 -10.92 11.23 -5.07
N LEU A 196 -11.08 11.84 -6.25
CA LEU A 196 -12.34 12.43 -6.69
C LEU A 196 -13.47 11.40 -6.66
N ALA A 197 -13.27 10.27 -7.32
CA ALA A 197 -14.28 9.21 -7.39
C ALA A 197 -14.63 8.64 -6.01
N ALA A 198 -13.63 8.38 -5.17
CA ALA A 198 -13.83 7.88 -3.82
C ALA A 198 -14.63 8.86 -2.95
N LYS A 199 -14.30 10.15 -3.00
CA LYS A 199 -14.99 11.16 -2.20
C LYS A 199 -16.42 11.42 -2.67
N LEU A 200 -16.68 11.33 -3.98
CA LEU A 200 -18.04 11.43 -4.51
C LEU A 200 -18.88 10.19 -4.14
N ALA A 201 -18.29 9.00 -4.13
CA ALA A 201 -18.96 7.76 -3.74
C ALA A 201 -19.21 7.67 -2.22
N TYR A 202 -18.31 8.23 -1.42
CA TYR A 202 -18.34 8.19 0.05
C TYR A 202 -18.10 9.58 0.64
N PRO A 203 -19.07 10.51 0.52
CA PRO A 203 -18.90 11.92 0.90
C PRO A 203 -18.55 12.13 2.37
N ASP A 204 -18.97 11.25 3.24
CA ASP A 204 -18.77 11.35 4.70
C ASP A 204 -17.46 10.68 5.17
N ARG A 205 -16.79 9.90 4.31
CA ARG A 205 -15.53 9.26 4.67
C ARG A 205 -14.34 10.20 4.50
N GLN A 206 -13.34 10.00 5.33
CA GLN A 206 -12.02 10.58 5.13
C GLN A 206 -11.37 9.95 3.89
N VAL A 207 -10.96 10.77 2.93
CA VAL A 207 -10.25 10.35 1.71
C VAL A 207 -8.89 11.01 1.68
N VAL A 208 -7.83 10.18 1.64
CA VAL A 208 -6.45 10.63 1.66
C VAL A 208 -5.70 10.13 0.45
N LEU A 209 -5.09 11.04 -0.28
CA LEU A 209 -4.21 10.76 -1.42
C LEU A 209 -2.76 10.85 -0.95
N MET A 210 -2.02 9.74 -1.05
CA MET A 210 -0.59 9.69 -0.81
C MET A 210 0.14 9.70 -2.15
N LEU A 211 1.01 10.69 -2.40
CA LEU A 211 1.70 10.81 -3.68
C LEU A 211 3.14 11.31 -3.52
N GLY A 212 3.99 10.95 -4.48
CA GLY A 212 5.31 11.56 -4.63
C GLY A 212 5.24 12.85 -5.45
N ASP A 213 6.26 13.69 -5.34
CA ASP A 213 6.41 14.90 -6.13
C ASP A 213 6.51 14.60 -7.64
N GLY A 214 7.13 13.52 -8.04
CA GLY A 214 7.13 13.06 -9.42
C GLY A 214 5.74 12.69 -9.93
N ALA A 215 4.95 11.94 -9.14
CA ALA A 215 3.58 11.58 -9.50
C ALA A 215 2.67 12.82 -9.65
N PHE A 216 2.86 13.83 -8.80
CA PHE A 216 2.16 15.11 -8.92
C PHE A 216 2.36 15.76 -10.29
N GLY A 217 3.55 15.64 -10.88
CA GLY A 217 3.85 16.18 -12.20
C GLY A 217 2.94 15.68 -13.33
N PHE A 218 2.30 14.52 -13.18
CA PHE A 218 1.39 13.97 -14.19
C PHE A 218 -0.04 14.51 -14.10
N SER A 219 -0.52 14.81 -12.89
CA SER A 219 -1.95 15.14 -12.69
C SER A 219 -2.19 16.20 -11.61
N GLY A 220 -1.17 16.96 -11.22
CA GLY A 220 -1.31 18.02 -10.22
C GLY A 220 -2.36 19.07 -10.59
N MET A 221 -2.63 19.30 -11.88
CA MET A 221 -3.68 20.23 -12.33
C MET A 221 -5.09 19.76 -11.98
N GLU A 222 -5.29 18.48 -11.65
CA GLU A 222 -6.59 17.97 -11.18
C GLU A 222 -7.00 18.51 -9.81
N PHE A 223 -6.09 19.14 -9.07
CA PHE A 223 -6.45 19.91 -7.88
C PHE A 223 -7.41 21.06 -8.20
N ASP A 224 -7.32 21.67 -9.41
CA ASP A 224 -8.35 22.60 -9.91
C ASP A 224 -9.72 21.91 -10.02
N THR A 225 -9.75 20.69 -10.53
CA THR A 225 -10.99 19.90 -10.61
C THR A 225 -11.58 19.66 -9.24
N LEU A 226 -10.78 19.22 -8.26
CA LEU A 226 -11.21 19.05 -6.88
C LEU A 226 -11.78 20.34 -6.28
N ALA A 227 -11.09 21.47 -6.50
CA ALA A 227 -11.50 22.79 -6.00
C ALA A 227 -12.81 23.27 -6.63
N ARG A 228 -12.94 23.20 -7.97
CA ARG A 228 -14.15 23.61 -8.70
C ARG A 228 -15.39 22.81 -8.30
N HIS A 229 -15.21 21.55 -7.93
CA HIS A 229 -16.30 20.67 -7.52
C HIS A 229 -16.49 20.58 -6.00
N GLY A 230 -15.69 21.30 -5.21
CA GLY A 230 -15.77 21.29 -3.74
C GLY A 230 -15.53 19.93 -3.13
N VAL A 231 -14.64 19.11 -3.73
CA VAL A 231 -14.38 17.73 -3.29
C VAL A 231 -13.21 17.72 -2.31
N ASN A 232 -13.52 17.67 -1.02
CA ASN A 232 -12.54 17.80 0.06
C ASN A 232 -11.77 16.50 0.25
N VAL A 233 -10.61 16.41 -0.39
CA VAL A 233 -9.60 15.35 -0.27
C VAL A 233 -8.36 15.93 0.37
N VAL A 234 -7.71 15.23 1.27
CA VAL A 234 -6.40 15.62 1.78
C VAL A 234 -5.33 14.80 1.07
N ALA A 235 -4.46 15.48 0.34
CA ALA A 235 -3.27 14.88 -0.25
C ALA A 235 -2.06 15.09 0.66
N VAL A 236 -1.24 14.04 0.81
CA VAL A 236 0.03 14.08 1.54
C VAL A 236 1.13 13.71 0.57
N MET A 237 2.00 14.66 0.29
CA MET A 237 3.08 14.50 -0.67
C MET A 237 4.41 14.24 0.04
N GLY A 238 5.13 13.20 -0.40
CA GLY A 238 6.55 13.06 -0.11
C GLY A 238 7.36 13.77 -1.19
N ASN A 239 7.93 14.94 -0.83
CA ASN A 239 8.74 15.76 -1.71
C ASN A 239 10.22 15.52 -1.42
N ASN A 240 10.84 14.60 -2.17
CA ASN A 240 12.27 14.30 -2.07
C ASN A 240 13.10 14.89 -3.22
N GLY A 241 12.47 15.51 -4.22
CA GLY A 241 13.16 16.12 -5.34
C GLY A 241 13.79 15.14 -6.33
N ILE A 242 13.37 13.86 -6.31
CA ILE A 242 13.93 12.82 -7.17
C ILE A 242 12.88 11.78 -7.60
N TRP A 243 13.15 11.08 -8.68
CA TRP A 243 12.51 9.83 -9.08
C TRP A 243 13.22 8.67 -8.35
N ALA A 244 12.89 8.44 -7.09
CA ALA A 244 13.69 7.55 -6.23
C ALA A 244 13.69 6.08 -6.69
N LEU A 245 12.57 5.57 -7.23
CA LEU A 245 12.50 4.21 -7.77
C LEU A 245 13.38 4.00 -9.01
N GLU A 246 13.71 5.05 -9.73
CA GLU A 246 14.58 5.06 -10.90
C GLU A 246 16.02 5.41 -10.50
N LYS A 247 16.19 6.45 -9.67
CA LYS A 247 17.50 6.96 -9.29
C LYS A 247 18.33 5.96 -8.52
N HIS A 248 17.80 5.47 -7.41
CA HIS A 248 18.56 4.57 -6.54
C HIS A 248 19.00 3.27 -7.21
N PRO A 249 18.16 2.56 -8.00
CA PRO A 249 18.63 1.41 -8.77
C PRO A 249 19.66 1.75 -9.83
N MET A 250 19.52 2.88 -10.54
CA MET A 250 20.54 3.30 -11.53
C MET A 250 21.89 3.56 -10.86
N GLU A 251 21.90 4.28 -9.74
CA GLU A 251 23.12 4.55 -8.99
C GLU A 251 23.75 3.27 -8.43
N PHE A 252 22.93 2.35 -7.94
CA PHE A 252 23.41 1.05 -7.45
C PHE A 252 24.02 0.19 -8.55
N LEU A 253 23.37 0.12 -9.72
CA LEU A 253 23.77 -0.76 -10.83
C LEU A 253 24.88 -0.16 -11.68
N TYR A 254 24.86 1.15 -11.91
CA TYR A 254 25.69 1.83 -12.90
C TYR A 254 26.64 2.88 -12.31
N GLY A 255 26.47 3.24 -11.03
CA GLY A 255 27.24 4.30 -10.37
C GLY A 255 26.82 5.72 -10.75
N TYR A 256 25.76 5.89 -11.52
CA TYR A 256 25.19 7.19 -11.90
C TYR A 256 23.70 7.06 -12.23
N SER A 257 22.99 8.18 -12.25
CA SER A 257 21.60 8.27 -12.67
C SER A 257 21.41 9.25 -13.81
N VAL A 258 20.36 9.08 -14.60
CA VAL A 258 20.02 9.95 -15.74
C VAL A 258 18.55 10.37 -15.64
N ALA A 259 18.29 11.67 -15.77
CA ALA A 259 16.93 12.26 -15.79
C ALA A 259 16.06 11.89 -14.57
N ALA A 260 16.69 11.55 -13.45
CA ALA A 260 16.01 11.13 -12.22
C ALA A 260 15.96 12.23 -11.15
N GLU A 261 16.45 13.43 -11.49
CA GLU A 261 16.41 14.60 -10.62
C GLU A 261 15.16 15.43 -10.90
N LEU A 262 14.52 15.91 -9.83
CA LEU A 262 13.52 16.96 -9.87
C LEU A 262 14.08 18.21 -9.20
N ARG A 263 13.34 19.31 -9.22
CA ARG A 263 13.76 20.53 -8.50
C ARG A 263 13.54 20.31 -7.00
N PRO A 264 14.59 20.37 -6.18
CA PRO A 264 14.46 20.23 -4.73
C PRO A 264 13.54 21.29 -4.13
N GLU A 265 12.83 20.93 -3.08
CA GLU A 265 11.97 21.81 -2.28
C GLU A 265 10.96 22.65 -3.09
N THR A 266 10.48 22.11 -4.22
CA THR A 266 9.45 22.79 -5.01
C THR A 266 8.21 23.01 -4.17
N ARG A 267 7.69 24.23 -4.21
CA ARG A 267 6.52 24.68 -3.44
C ARG A 267 5.22 24.26 -4.12
N TYR A 268 4.97 22.94 -4.14
CA TYR A 268 3.73 22.37 -4.69
C TYR A 268 2.50 22.78 -3.87
N ASP A 269 2.67 23.09 -2.58
CA ASP A 269 1.66 23.70 -1.74
C ASP A 269 1.17 25.04 -2.29
N GLU A 270 2.07 25.94 -2.70
CA GLU A 270 1.70 27.21 -3.34
C GLU A 270 1.02 27.00 -4.71
N VAL A 271 1.40 25.97 -5.45
CA VAL A 271 0.73 25.63 -6.72
C VAL A 271 -0.74 25.29 -6.50
N VAL A 272 -1.04 24.43 -5.54
CA VAL A 272 -2.45 24.06 -5.28
C VAL A 272 -3.24 25.19 -4.61
N GLU A 273 -2.59 26.06 -3.84
CA GLU A 273 -3.23 27.29 -3.33
C GLU A 273 -3.67 28.21 -4.48
N ALA A 274 -2.84 28.37 -5.53
CA ALA A 274 -3.19 29.12 -6.71
C ALA A 274 -4.39 28.51 -7.48
N LEU A 275 -4.64 27.22 -7.31
CA LEU A 275 -5.81 26.49 -7.85
C LEU A 275 -7.04 26.54 -6.93
N GLY A 276 -6.97 27.26 -5.79
CA GLY A 276 -8.09 27.43 -4.85
C GLY A 276 -8.16 26.39 -3.72
N CYS A 277 -7.17 25.51 -3.61
CA CYS A 277 -7.04 24.52 -2.55
C CYS A 277 -6.41 25.10 -1.28
N TYR A 278 -6.26 24.27 -0.26
CA TYR A 278 -5.41 24.53 0.90
C TYR A 278 -4.02 23.90 0.65
N GLY A 279 -2.97 24.68 0.83
CA GLY A 279 -1.58 24.22 0.71
C GLY A 279 -0.79 24.43 2.00
N GLU A 280 0.06 23.50 2.38
CA GLU A 280 0.96 23.68 3.52
C GLU A 280 2.27 22.92 3.33
N LEU A 281 3.40 23.60 3.58
CA LEU A 281 4.72 23.02 3.55
C LEU A 281 5.14 22.55 4.94
N VAL A 282 5.60 21.30 5.04
CA VAL A 282 6.10 20.66 6.28
C VAL A 282 7.58 20.33 6.10
N ARG A 283 8.42 20.75 7.05
CA ARG A 283 9.88 20.55 7.03
C ARG A 283 10.39 19.62 8.13
N SER A 284 9.60 19.43 9.19
CA SER A 284 9.95 18.62 10.34
C SER A 284 8.78 17.77 10.83
N ALA A 285 9.09 16.71 11.58
CA ALA A 285 8.07 15.80 12.10
C ALA A 285 7.09 16.51 13.06
N ASP A 286 7.56 17.49 13.84
CA ASP A 286 6.72 18.19 14.81
C ASP A 286 5.65 19.08 14.13
N GLU A 287 5.88 19.49 12.89
CA GLU A 287 4.93 20.28 12.09
C GLU A 287 3.83 19.39 11.47
N LEU A 288 4.08 18.10 11.28
CA LEU A 288 3.27 17.24 10.43
C LEU A 288 1.85 17.03 10.96
N LYS A 289 1.68 16.57 12.20
CA LYS A 289 0.33 16.38 12.77
C LYS A 289 -0.49 17.66 12.80
N PRO A 290 0.06 18.81 13.27
CA PRO A 290 -0.68 20.07 13.19
C PRO A 290 -1.08 20.45 11.75
N ALA A 291 -0.21 20.22 10.76
CA ALA A 291 -0.52 20.50 9.35
C ALA A 291 -1.63 19.58 8.81
N LEU A 292 -1.57 18.28 9.13
CA LEU A 292 -2.63 17.33 8.77
C LEU A 292 -3.98 17.75 9.39
N SER A 293 -4.02 18.12 10.67
CA SER A 293 -5.25 18.58 11.33
C SER A 293 -5.83 19.81 10.62
N ARG A 294 -5.00 20.82 10.31
CA ARG A 294 -5.46 22.01 9.57
C ARG A 294 -5.96 21.66 8.18
N ALA A 295 -5.27 20.74 7.48
CA ALA A 295 -5.70 20.30 6.14
C ALA A 295 -7.09 19.63 6.20
N PHE A 296 -7.33 18.72 7.16
CA PHE A 296 -8.64 18.07 7.33
C PHE A 296 -9.74 19.07 7.74
N GLU A 297 -9.41 20.06 8.57
CA GLU A 297 -10.33 21.08 9.04
C GLU A 297 -10.60 22.22 8.02
N SER A 298 -9.78 22.32 6.99
CA SER A 298 -9.85 23.43 6.01
C SER A 298 -11.16 23.52 5.25
N GLY A 299 -11.90 22.41 5.14
CA GLY A 299 -13.10 22.31 4.32
C GLY A 299 -12.84 22.46 2.83
N LYS A 300 -11.57 22.32 2.39
CA LYS A 300 -11.12 22.43 0.99
C LYS A 300 -10.35 21.17 0.59
N PRO A 301 -10.22 20.89 -0.71
CA PRO A 301 -9.13 20.02 -1.16
C PRO A 301 -7.80 20.57 -0.65
N ALA A 302 -6.92 19.71 -0.16
CA ALA A 302 -5.71 20.13 0.51
C ALA A 302 -4.49 19.35 0.03
N LEU A 303 -3.31 19.99 0.04
CA LEU A 303 -2.01 19.34 -0.14
C LEU A 303 -1.08 19.70 1.03
N VAL A 304 -0.69 18.70 1.79
CA VAL A 304 0.41 18.80 2.75
C VAL A 304 1.69 18.36 2.03
N ASN A 305 2.53 19.32 1.68
CA ASN A 305 3.80 19.12 0.97
C ASN A 305 4.92 18.87 1.98
N VAL A 306 5.30 17.61 2.17
CA VAL A 306 6.26 17.21 3.20
C VAL A 306 7.63 16.98 2.58
N LEU A 307 8.65 17.71 3.02
CA LEU A 307 10.02 17.45 2.60
C LEU A 307 10.51 16.14 3.19
N THR A 308 10.89 15.20 2.32
CA THR A 308 11.43 13.90 2.69
C THR A 308 12.87 13.72 2.22
N ASP A 309 13.63 12.92 2.97
CA ASP A 309 15.07 12.73 2.74
C ASP A 309 15.31 11.93 1.43
N PRO A 310 15.96 12.54 0.41
CA PRO A 310 16.24 11.86 -0.85
C PRO A 310 17.26 10.73 -0.75
N THR A 311 17.98 10.62 0.37
CA THR A 311 18.99 9.58 0.57
C THR A 311 18.41 8.29 1.15
N VAL A 312 17.16 8.31 1.57
CA VAL A 312 16.46 7.13 2.08
C VAL A 312 16.08 6.22 0.92
N VAL A 313 16.66 5.02 0.91
CA VAL A 313 16.43 4.02 -0.15
C VAL A 313 15.40 3.00 0.33
N TYR A 314 14.34 2.79 -0.47
CA TYR A 314 13.37 1.74 -0.17
C TYR A 314 14.03 0.35 -0.21
N PRO A 315 13.93 -0.46 0.88
CA PRO A 315 14.58 -1.76 0.94
C PRO A 315 13.93 -2.75 -0.01
N ARG A 316 14.53 -3.01 -1.15
CA ARG A 316 14.10 -4.03 -2.11
C ARG A 316 14.83 -5.34 -1.86
N LYS A 317 14.11 -6.46 -1.90
CA LYS A 317 14.68 -7.80 -1.78
C LYS A 317 14.84 -8.50 -3.13
N SER A 318 14.42 -7.90 -4.23
CA SER A 318 14.56 -8.49 -5.57
C SER A 318 15.78 -7.91 -6.28
N ASN A 319 16.54 -8.80 -6.94
CA ASN A 319 17.65 -8.42 -7.82
C ASN A 319 17.17 -7.81 -9.16
N LEU A 320 15.86 -7.66 -9.33
CA LEU A 320 15.29 -6.88 -10.40
C LEU A 320 15.13 -5.47 -9.85
N ALA A 321 15.98 -4.62 -10.34
CA ALA A 321 15.92 -3.20 -10.11
C ALA A 321 14.55 -2.66 -10.50
#